data_0b9efa0ee143964bce2acce5779c972e
#
_entry.id   0b9efa0ee143964bce2acce5779c972e
#
_cell.length_a   1.000
_cell.length_b   1.000
_cell.length_c   1.000
_cell.angle_alpha   90.00
_cell.angle_beta   90.00
_cell.angle_gamma   90.00
#
_symmetry.space_group_name_H-M   'P 1'
#
loop_
_entity.id
_entity.type
_entity.pdbx_description
1 polymer ?
#
loop_
_entity_poly.entity_id
_entity_poly.type
_entity_poly.pdbx_seq_one_letter_code
_entity_poly.pdbx_strand_id
1 'polypeptide(L)'
;MKDILFMTVDLGTSFIKAGVYDTEGNCIISASEPVNDERPRPGMFIQRGEDLFGSVLRCIKKGTDALGDRAKNVEAMAFTGQMAGFMAVDKDWNDVTTWSCSIDTRYTPFADRQMKEYATDFLEISGTNAPQMCSKLEWFCHDFPEESKRIAKCVMISGYVLGKLGQIPIEEACIDGSLIAWSGYADIRKAEW
;
A
#
# COMPACT_ATOMS: atom_id res chain seq x y z
N MET A 1 20.32 30.02 6.77
CA MET A 1 20.24 28.56 6.61
C MET A 1 19.24 28.29 5.51
N LYS A 2 19.43 27.23 4.71
CA LYS A 2 18.44 26.81 3.70
C LYS A 2 17.18 26.36 4.46
N ASP A 3 15.99 26.85 4.06
CA ASP A 3 14.71 26.44 4.61
C ASP A 3 14.38 25.05 4.02
N ILE A 4 14.80 23.98 4.69
CA ILE A 4 14.59 22.59 4.24
C ILE A 4 13.33 22.04 4.88
N LEU A 5 12.46 21.43 4.07
CA LEU A 5 11.21 20.85 4.48
C LEU A 5 11.13 19.38 4.06
N PHE A 6 10.37 18.60 4.84
CA PHE A 6 10.04 17.20 4.55
C PHE A 6 8.53 17.03 4.56
N MET A 7 8.01 16.24 3.62
CA MET A 7 6.61 15.88 3.60
C MET A 7 6.44 14.41 3.99
N THR A 8 5.47 14.12 4.84
CA THR A 8 5.05 12.76 5.15
C THR A 8 3.63 12.53 4.66
N VAL A 9 3.32 11.34 4.16
CA VAL A 9 1.97 10.96 3.73
C VAL A 9 1.59 9.64 4.39
N ASP A 10 0.53 9.69 5.21
CA ASP A 10 -0.08 8.51 5.82
C ASP A 10 -1.25 8.03 4.94
N LEU A 11 -1.10 6.83 4.41
CA LEU A 11 -2.07 6.16 3.53
C LEU A 11 -3.11 5.39 4.39
N GLY A 12 -3.91 6.13 5.17
CA GLY A 12 -4.87 5.54 6.10
C GLY A 12 -6.09 4.94 5.41
N THR A 13 -6.82 4.10 6.14
CA THR A 13 -8.02 3.41 5.62
C THR A 13 -9.17 4.39 5.35
N SER A 14 -9.38 5.38 6.22
CA SER A 14 -10.47 6.35 6.09
C SER A 14 -10.03 7.70 5.57
N PHE A 15 -8.78 8.07 5.79
CA PHE A 15 -8.21 9.35 5.39
C PHE A 15 -6.77 9.18 4.94
N ILE A 16 -6.39 9.83 3.85
CA ILE A 16 -5.00 10.17 3.54
C ILE A 16 -4.67 11.42 4.32
N LYS A 17 -3.51 11.43 4.98
CA LYS A 17 -3.03 12.61 5.71
C LYS A 17 -1.64 12.97 5.23
N ALA A 18 -1.39 14.27 5.05
CA ALA A 18 -0.07 14.80 4.75
C ALA A 18 0.37 15.77 5.84
N GLY A 19 1.63 15.68 6.24
CA GLY A 19 2.27 16.62 7.15
C GLY A 19 3.54 17.17 6.53
N VAL A 20 3.79 18.47 6.69
CA VAL A 20 5.05 19.10 6.30
C VAL A 20 5.79 19.54 7.54
N TYR A 21 7.06 19.18 7.62
CA TYR A 21 7.90 19.38 8.80
C TYR A 21 9.18 20.12 8.43
N ASP A 22 9.70 20.91 9.35
CA ASP A 22 11.04 21.46 9.28
C ASP A 22 12.11 20.48 9.77
N THR A 23 13.37 20.90 9.77
CA THR A 23 14.50 20.09 10.24
C THR A 23 14.52 19.87 11.76
N GLU A 24 13.71 20.61 12.51
CA GLU A 24 13.56 20.48 13.96
C GLU A 24 12.40 19.55 14.34
N GLY A 25 11.62 19.09 13.33
CA GLY A 25 10.46 18.22 13.51
C GLY A 25 9.17 18.97 13.83
N ASN A 26 9.14 20.30 13.71
CA ASN A 26 7.91 21.06 13.87
C ASN A 26 6.99 20.85 12.68
N CYS A 27 5.73 20.51 12.94
CA CYS A 27 4.72 20.41 11.92
C CYS A 27 4.29 21.82 11.48
N ILE A 28 4.58 22.16 10.22
CA ILE A 28 4.27 23.49 9.65
C ILE A 28 2.88 23.48 9.04
N ILE A 29 2.52 22.39 8.35
CA ILE A 29 1.25 22.21 7.65
C ILE A 29 0.78 20.78 7.86
N SER A 30 -0.54 20.64 8.01
CA SER A 30 -1.21 19.34 7.89
C SER A 30 -2.39 19.46 6.94
N ALA A 31 -2.61 18.40 6.17
CA ALA A 31 -3.73 18.26 5.25
C ALA A 31 -4.35 16.87 5.37
N SER A 32 -5.62 16.73 5.01
CA SER A 32 -6.25 15.42 4.93
C SER A 32 -7.27 15.37 3.79
N GLU A 33 -7.45 14.15 3.25
CA GLU A 33 -8.43 13.80 2.24
C GLU A 33 -9.16 12.52 2.65
N PRO A 34 -10.48 12.43 2.48
CA PRO A 34 -11.18 11.17 2.71
C PRO A 34 -10.79 10.14 1.65
N VAL A 35 -10.87 8.87 2.05
CA VAL A 35 -10.76 7.72 1.15
C VAL A 35 -12.13 7.09 1.01
N ASN A 36 -12.57 6.86 -0.23
CA ASN A 36 -13.82 6.19 -0.50
C ASN A 36 -13.67 4.68 -0.27
N ASP A 37 -14.67 4.07 0.36
CA ASP A 37 -14.79 2.63 0.46
C ASP A 37 -16.20 2.18 0.05
N GLU A 38 -16.29 0.94 -0.41
CA GLU A 38 -17.54 0.28 -0.74
C GLU A 38 -17.68 -0.99 0.11
N ARG A 39 -18.87 -1.22 0.65
CA ARG A 39 -19.19 -2.40 1.47
C ARG A 39 -20.48 -3.08 0.98
N PRO A 40 -20.45 -3.67 -0.23
CA PRO A 40 -21.67 -4.20 -0.87
C PRO A 40 -22.33 -5.35 -0.11
N ARG A 41 -21.55 -6.11 0.68
CA ARG A 41 -22.03 -7.23 1.50
C ARG A 41 -21.08 -7.47 2.69
N PRO A 42 -21.53 -8.19 3.74
CA PRO A 42 -20.68 -8.56 4.87
C PRO A 42 -19.36 -9.20 4.41
N GLY A 43 -18.26 -8.81 5.03
CA GLY A 43 -16.91 -9.30 4.72
C GLY A 43 -16.26 -8.67 3.50
N MET A 44 -16.98 -7.89 2.72
CA MET A 44 -16.44 -7.21 1.53
C MET A 44 -16.11 -5.76 1.85
N PHE A 45 -14.86 -5.39 1.67
CA PHE A 45 -14.37 -4.04 1.83
C PHE A 45 -13.49 -3.69 0.62
N ILE A 46 -13.94 -2.73 -0.16
CA ILE A 46 -13.32 -2.37 -1.44
C ILE A 46 -12.83 -0.93 -1.39
N GLN A 47 -11.58 -0.71 -1.74
CA GLN A 47 -11.04 0.60 -2.09
C GLN A 47 -10.46 0.51 -3.51
N ARG A 48 -10.91 1.40 -4.40
CA ARG A 48 -10.38 1.46 -5.76
C ARG A 48 -9.03 2.16 -5.74
N GLY A 49 -8.03 1.56 -6.36
CA GLY A 49 -6.67 2.10 -6.35
C GLY A 49 -6.60 3.49 -6.95
N GLU A 50 -7.28 3.73 -8.06
CA GLU A 50 -7.33 5.06 -8.70
C GLU A 50 -7.98 6.13 -7.82
N ASP A 51 -9.07 5.81 -7.09
CA ASP A 51 -9.72 6.75 -6.18
C ASP A 51 -8.81 7.08 -5.00
N LEU A 52 -8.14 6.04 -4.44
CA LEU A 52 -7.18 6.21 -3.37
C LEU A 52 -5.99 7.07 -3.83
N PHE A 53 -5.43 6.77 -4.99
CA PHE A 53 -4.34 7.56 -5.58
C PHE A 53 -4.76 9.01 -5.84
N GLY A 54 -5.97 9.22 -6.34
CA GLY A 54 -6.58 10.55 -6.49
C GLY A 54 -6.66 11.31 -5.16
N SER A 55 -7.03 10.63 -4.06
CA SER A 55 -7.04 11.23 -2.71
C SER A 55 -5.62 11.58 -2.24
N VAL A 56 -4.62 10.74 -2.54
CA VAL A 56 -3.21 11.05 -2.26
C VAL A 56 -2.77 12.32 -2.99
N LEU A 57 -3.03 12.41 -4.29
CA LEU A 57 -2.67 13.59 -5.08
C LEU A 57 -3.32 14.88 -4.56
N ARG A 58 -4.61 14.81 -4.21
CA ARG A 58 -5.32 15.97 -3.63
C ARG A 58 -4.75 16.36 -2.27
N CYS A 59 -4.40 15.38 -1.44
CA CYS A 59 -3.82 15.62 -0.13
C CYS A 59 -2.44 16.28 -0.23
N ILE A 60 -1.57 15.77 -1.10
CA ILE A 60 -0.26 16.37 -1.40
C ILE A 60 -0.44 17.80 -1.92
N LYS A 61 -1.36 17.99 -2.89
CA LYS A 61 -1.64 19.29 -3.47
C LYS A 61 -2.11 20.31 -2.42
N LYS A 62 -3.00 19.93 -1.51
CA LYS A 62 -3.39 20.80 -0.38
C LYS A 62 -2.20 21.25 0.46
N GLY A 63 -1.30 20.32 0.78
CA GLY A 63 -0.08 20.62 1.54
C GLY A 63 0.85 21.58 0.79
N THR A 64 1.09 21.34 -0.50
CA THR A 64 1.96 22.20 -1.33
C THR A 64 1.34 23.56 -1.61
N ASP A 65 0.03 23.65 -1.87
CA ASP A 65 -0.67 24.92 -2.05
C ASP A 65 -0.58 25.81 -0.79
N ALA A 66 -0.73 25.18 0.39
CA ALA A 66 -0.62 25.91 1.66
C ALA A 66 0.80 26.42 1.97
N LEU A 67 1.82 25.74 1.43
CA LEU A 67 3.22 26.20 1.51
C LEU A 67 3.52 27.41 0.59
N GLY A 68 2.77 27.56 -0.51
CA GLY A 68 3.06 28.55 -1.53
C GLY A 68 4.48 28.40 -2.07
N ASP A 69 5.24 29.49 -2.14
CA ASP A 69 6.63 29.50 -2.65
C ASP A 69 7.59 28.58 -1.88
N ARG A 70 7.26 28.21 -0.63
CA ARG A 70 8.06 27.29 0.16
C ARG A 70 7.95 25.83 -0.28
N ALA A 71 6.97 25.49 -1.10
CA ALA A 71 6.81 24.12 -1.63
C ALA A 71 8.06 23.61 -2.35
N LYS A 72 8.82 24.50 -3.00
CA LYS A 72 10.11 24.18 -3.64
C LYS A 72 11.22 23.77 -2.67
N ASN A 73 11.01 23.97 -1.37
CA ASN A 73 11.97 23.62 -0.32
C ASN A 73 11.69 22.23 0.27
N VAL A 74 10.67 21.52 -0.20
CA VAL A 74 10.42 20.12 0.16
C VAL A 74 11.47 19.26 -0.54
N GLU A 75 12.41 18.76 0.23
CA GLU A 75 13.57 17.98 -0.28
C GLU A 75 13.28 16.48 -0.39
N ALA A 76 12.37 15.97 0.44
CA ALA A 76 11.97 14.57 0.40
C ALA A 76 10.54 14.35 0.86
N MET A 77 9.96 13.22 0.40
CA MET A 77 8.66 12.74 0.80
C MET A 77 8.76 11.30 1.30
N ALA A 78 8.12 11.00 2.43
CA ALA A 78 8.03 9.66 2.99
C ALA A 78 6.57 9.21 3.08
N PHE A 79 6.37 7.90 2.87
CA PHE A 79 5.05 7.29 2.93
C PHE A 79 4.98 6.25 4.05
N THR A 80 3.85 6.21 4.72
CA THR A 80 3.44 5.16 5.65
C THR A 80 1.96 4.85 5.42
N GLY A 81 1.41 3.83 6.07
CA GLY A 81 -0.04 3.62 5.98
C GLY A 81 -0.49 2.21 6.26
N GLN A 82 -1.56 1.82 5.59
CA GLN A 82 -2.20 0.51 5.75
C GLN A 82 -1.22 -0.64 5.51
N MET A 83 -1.29 -1.63 6.36
CA MET A 83 -0.53 -2.88 6.25
C MET A 83 -1.45 -4.06 5.92
N ALA A 84 -0.84 -5.23 5.69
CA ALA A 84 -1.55 -6.50 5.53
C ALA A 84 -2.60 -6.49 4.41
N GLY A 85 -2.41 -5.66 3.41
CA GLY A 85 -3.26 -5.56 2.23
C GLY A 85 -2.67 -6.25 1.01
N PHE A 86 -3.45 -6.21 -0.06
CA PHE A 86 -3.06 -6.78 -1.33
C PHE A 86 -3.66 -5.95 -2.46
N MET A 87 -2.84 -5.70 -3.46
CA MET A 87 -3.24 -5.13 -4.73
C MET A 87 -2.38 -5.74 -5.83
N ALA A 88 -2.99 -6.02 -6.98
CA ALA A 88 -2.26 -6.44 -8.16
C ALA A 88 -2.45 -5.42 -9.28
N VAL A 89 -1.38 -5.19 -10.02
CA VAL A 89 -1.33 -4.28 -11.17
C VAL A 89 -0.78 -4.98 -12.39
N ASP A 90 -1.15 -4.48 -13.57
CA ASP A 90 -0.59 -4.93 -14.83
C ASP A 90 0.74 -4.24 -15.15
N LYS A 91 1.32 -4.54 -16.31
CA LYS A 91 2.61 -3.99 -16.75
C LYS A 91 2.63 -2.46 -16.92
N ASP A 92 1.47 -1.83 -17.01
CA ASP A 92 1.31 -0.39 -17.20
C ASP A 92 0.76 0.31 -15.94
N TRP A 93 0.86 -0.34 -14.77
CA TRP A 93 0.33 0.12 -13.48
C TRP A 93 -1.19 0.28 -13.43
N ASN A 94 -1.96 -0.32 -14.36
CA ASN A 94 -3.41 -0.33 -14.24
C ASN A 94 -3.84 -1.36 -13.19
N ASP A 95 -4.89 -1.02 -12.47
CA ASP A 95 -5.47 -1.90 -11.44
C ASP A 95 -5.98 -3.20 -12.07
N VAL A 96 -5.47 -4.34 -11.60
CA VAL A 96 -6.04 -5.67 -11.86
C VAL A 96 -6.99 -6.03 -10.73
N THR A 97 -6.65 -5.67 -9.50
CA THR A 97 -7.52 -5.82 -8.33
C THR A 97 -7.84 -4.47 -7.71
N THR A 98 -8.86 -4.41 -6.89
CA THR A 98 -9.01 -3.32 -5.91
C THR A 98 -8.07 -3.54 -4.74
N TRP A 99 -7.78 -2.50 -3.95
CA TRP A 99 -7.05 -2.66 -2.71
C TRP A 99 -7.88 -3.46 -1.70
N SER A 100 -7.38 -4.61 -1.31
CA SER A 100 -7.95 -5.48 -0.28
C SER A 100 -7.17 -5.29 1.02
N CYS A 101 -7.66 -4.45 1.91
CA CYS A 101 -7.04 -4.18 3.20
C CYS A 101 -7.34 -5.28 4.24
N SER A 102 -6.88 -5.11 5.48
CA SER A 102 -7.08 -6.07 6.57
C SER A 102 -8.54 -6.30 6.97
N ILE A 103 -9.45 -5.37 6.61
CA ILE A 103 -10.89 -5.47 6.91
C ILE A 103 -11.63 -6.37 5.90
N ASP A 104 -11.09 -6.53 4.69
CA ASP A 104 -11.64 -7.41 3.67
C ASP A 104 -11.39 -8.87 4.06
N THR A 105 -12.45 -9.65 4.25
CA THR A 105 -12.38 -11.04 4.73
C THR A 105 -12.72 -12.09 3.68
N ARG A 106 -12.86 -11.72 2.40
CA ARG A 106 -13.21 -12.65 1.31
C ARG A 106 -12.23 -13.80 1.14
N TYR A 107 -10.97 -13.57 1.47
CA TYR A 107 -9.88 -14.54 1.38
C TYR A 107 -9.79 -15.53 2.56
N THR A 108 -10.61 -15.34 3.61
CA THR A 108 -10.50 -16.11 4.86
C THR A 108 -10.45 -17.63 4.67
N PRO A 109 -11.26 -18.28 3.80
CA PRO A 109 -11.16 -19.73 3.59
C PRO A 109 -9.77 -20.19 3.12
N PHE A 110 -9.08 -19.36 2.32
CA PHE A 110 -7.72 -19.64 1.84
C PHE A 110 -6.70 -19.45 2.97
N ALA A 111 -6.85 -18.38 3.75
CA ALA A 111 -6.01 -18.12 4.91
C ALA A 111 -6.12 -19.25 5.95
N ASP A 112 -7.32 -19.70 6.28
CA ASP A 112 -7.57 -20.78 7.24
C ASP A 112 -6.92 -22.10 6.78
N ARG A 113 -6.97 -22.40 5.48
CA ARG A 113 -6.30 -23.57 4.93
C ARG A 113 -4.78 -23.42 5.00
N GLN A 114 -4.22 -22.32 4.53
CA GLN A 114 -2.78 -22.06 4.57
C GLN A 114 -2.24 -22.09 6.00
N MET A 115 -2.99 -21.56 6.96
CA MET A 115 -2.58 -21.60 8.37
C MET A 115 -2.59 -23.01 8.97
N LYS A 116 -3.46 -23.91 8.50
CA LYS A 116 -3.41 -25.31 8.92
C LYS A 116 -2.20 -26.07 8.36
N GLU A 117 -1.80 -25.72 7.13
CA GLU A 117 -0.77 -26.43 6.38
C GLU A 117 0.63 -25.86 6.63
N TYR A 118 0.76 -24.52 6.74
CA TYR A 118 2.06 -23.82 6.64
C TYR A 118 2.34 -22.83 7.78
N ALA A 119 1.60 -22.87 8.90
CA ALA A 119 1.78 -21.87 9.99
C ALA A 119 3.22 -21.79 10.50
N THR A 120 3.89 -22.94 10.65
CA THR A 120 5.28 -23.00 11.14
C THR A 120 6.23 -22.42 10.07
N ASP A 121 6.03 -22.80 8.81
CA ASP A 121 6.88 -22.32 7.70
C ASP A 121 6.76 -20.81 7.53
N PHE A 122 5.55 -20.27 7.62
CA PHE A 122 5.33 -18.81 7.59
C PHE A 122 6.06 -18.11 8.73
N LEU A 123 5.97 -18.65 9.95
CA LEU A 123 6.65 -18.05 11.10
C LEU A 123 8.17 -18.10 10.95
N GLU A 124 8.72 -19.21 10.48
CA GLU A 124 10.15 -19.41 10.30
C GLU A 124 10.73 -18.56 9.17
N ILE A 125 10.02 -18.43 8.06
CA ILE A 125 10.50 -17.75 6.85
C ILE A 125 10.16 -16.26 6.90
N SER A 126 8.89 -15.94 7.07
CA SER A 126 8.39 -14.56 6.99
C SER A 126 8.32 -13.83 8.33
N GLY A 127 8.57 -14.53 9.46
CA GLY A 127 8.49 -13.92 10.79
C GLY A 127 7.06 -13.57 11.26
N THR A 128 6.04 -14.01 10.54
CA THR A 128 4.63 -13.84 10.91
C THR A 128 3.87 -15.15 10.69
N ASN A 129 2.94 -15.44 11.59
CA ASN A 129 2.08 -16.61 11.47
C ASN A 129 0.73 -16.31 10.75
N ALA A 130 0.55 -15.10 10.24
CA ALA A 130 -0.69 -14.71 9.58
C ALA A 130 -0.43 -13.78 8.38
N PRO A 131 0.40 -14.19 7.39
CA PRO A 131 0.61 -13.40 6.19
C PRO A 131 -0.71 -13.33 5.42
N GLN A 132 -1.00 -12.18 4.81
CA GLN A 132 -2.28 -11.95 4.16
C GLN A 132 -2.19 -11.84 2.64
N MET A 133 -1.07 -11.36 2.10
CA MET A 133 -0.94 -11.17 0.65
C MET A 133 -1.04 -12.51 -0.10
N CYS A 134 -0.35 -13.55 0.38
CA CYS A 134 -0.39 -14.88 -0.24
C CYS A 134 -1.81 -15.46 -0.29
N SER A 135 -2.56 -15.37 0.81
CA SER A 135 -3.93 -15.86 0.87
C SER A 135 -4.89 -15.06 -0.01
N LYS A 136 -4.69 -13.75 -0.09
CA LYS A 136 -5.47 -12.86 -0.96
C LYS A 136 -5.17 -13.08 -2.43
N LEU A 137 -3.90 -13.29 -2.78
CA LEU A 137 -3.50 -13.62 -4.14
C LEU A 137 -4.10 -14.95 -4.57
N GLU A 138 -4.01 -15.98 -3.74
CA GLU A 138 -4.60 -17.28 -4.04
C GLU A 138 -6.11 -17.20 -4.21
N TRP A 139 -6.81 -16.54 -3.29
CA TRP A 139 -8.22 -16.26 -3.42
C TRP A 139 -8.54 -15.59 -4.76
N PHE A 140 -7.81 -14.54 -5.11
CA PHE A 140 -8.07 -13.80 -6.34
C PHE A 140 -7.84 -14.65 -7.59
N CYS A 141 -6.74 -15.41 -7.62
CA CYS A 141 -6.47 -16.32 -8.75
C CYS A 141 -7.52 -17.41 -8.90
N HIS A 142 -8.10 -17.88 -7.79
CA HIS A 142 -9.16 -18.89 -7.79
C HIS A 142 -10.49 -18.32 -8.29
N ASP A 143 -10.91 -17.18 -7.74
CA ASP A 143 -12.23 -16.60 -8.00
C ASP A 143 -12.28 -15.79 -9.32
N PHE A 144 -11.12 -15.27 -9.79
CA PHE A 144 -10.98 -14.41 -10.95
C PHE A 144 -9.83 -14.89 -11.87
N PRO A 145 -9.92 -16.12 -12.42
CA PRO A 145 -8.79 -16.72 -13.15
C PRO A 145 -8.43 -15.99 -14.45
N GLU A 146 -9.38 -15.33 -15.12
CA GLU A 146 -9.09 -14.60 -16.34
C GLU A 146 -8.41 -13.25 -16.04
N GLU A 147 -8.89 -12.53 -15.05
CA GLU A 147 -8.29 -11.27 -14.60
C GLU A 147 -6.89 -11.48 -14.04
N SER A 148 -6.66 -12.60 -13.34
CA SER A 148 -5.37 -12.89 -12.73
C SER A 148 -4.24 -13.07 -13.77
N LYS A 149 -4.56 -13.43 -15.01
CA LYS A 149 -3.58 -13.52 -16.11
C LYS A 149 -2.93 -12.18 -16.48
N ARG A 150 -3.55 -11.07 -16.07
CA ARG A 150 -3.03 -9.72 -16.31
C ARG A 150 -2.05 -9.25 -15.24
N ILE A 151 -1.90 -9.97 -14.15
CA ILE A 151 -1.04 -9.57 -13.03
C ILE A 151 0.42 -9.54 -13.49
N ALA A 152 1.04 -8.39 -13.43
CA ALA A 152 2.47 -8.22 -13.59
C ALA A 152 3.19 -8.16 -12.22
N LYS A 153 2.59 -7.46 -11.24
CA LYS A 153 3.13 -7.35 -9.88
C LYS A 153 2.02 -7.32 -8.83
N CYS A 154 2.34 -7.90 -7.67
CA CYS A 154 1.59 -7.71 -6.43
C CYS A 154 2.28 -6.64 -5.61
N VAL A 155 1.53 -5.65 -5.14
CA VAL A 155 2.07 -4.50 -4.42
C VAL A 155 1.29 -4.22 -3.14
N MET A 156 1.96 -3.62 -2.17
CA MET A 156 1.34 -2.97 -1.03
C MET A 156 0.95 -1.53 -1.39
N ILE A 157 0.13 -0.91 -0.57
CA ILE A 157 -0.40 0.42 -0.86
C ILE A 157 0.70 1.48 -1.04
N SER A 158 1.77 1.42 -0.24
CA SER A 158 2.92 2.33 -0.37
C SER A 158 3.67 2.11 -1.69
N GLY A 159 3.91 0.86 -2.07
CA GLY A 159 4.54 0.53 -3.35
C GLY A 159 3.71 0.97 -4.56
N TYR A 160 2.38 0.82 -4.48
CA TYR A 160 1.46 1.31 -5.50
C TYR A 160 1.55 2.84 -5.68
N VAL A 161 1.47 3.57 -4.58
CA VAL A 161 1.54 5.03 -4.61
C VAL A 161 2.90 5.51 -5.10
N LEU A 162 3.99 4.92 -4.60
CA LEU A 162 5.35 5.26 -5.03
C LEU A 162 5.57 4.97 -6.51
N GLY A 163 5.13 3.80 -6.98
CA GLY A 163 5.26 3.41 -8.38
C GLY A 163 4.58 4.39 -9.33
N LYS A 164 3.34 4.76 -9.03
CA LYS A 164 2.57 5.70 -9.85
C LYS A 164 3.08 7.14 -9.74
N LEU A 165 3.41 7.60 -8.55
CA LEU A 165 3.92 8.96 -8.34
C LEU A 165 5.30 9.17 -8.97
N GLY A 166 6.18 8.19 -8.79
CA GLY A 166 7.55 8.21 -9.31
C GLY A 166 7.66 7.79 -10.77
N GLN A 167 6.56 7.34 -11.41
CA GLN A 167 6.57 6.74 -12.74
C GLN A 167 7.64 5.63 -12.87
N ILE A 168 7.72 4.81 -11.82
CA ILE A 168 8.73 3.75 -11.71
C ILE A 168 8.38 2.63 -12.70
N PRO A 169 9.34 2.09 -13.47
CA PRO A 169 9.11 0.91 -14.29
C PRO A 169 8.56 -0.24 -13.45
N ILE A 170 7.61 -1.00 -13.98
CA ILE A 170 6.94 -2.06 -13.19
C ILE A 170 7.91 -3.12 -12.68
N GLU A 171 9.00 -3.37 -13.39
CA GLU A 171 10.06 -4.29 -13.01
C GLU A 171 10.78 -3.86 -11.74
N GLU A 172 10.82 -2.55 -11.48
CA GLU A 172 11.44 -1.91 -10.32
C GLU A 172 10.43 -1.66 -9.17
N ALA A 173 9.18 -2.15 -9.31
CA ALA A 173 8.20 -2.04 -8.24
C ALA A 173 8.75 -2.62 -6.93
N CYS A 174 8.65 -1.85 -5.86
CA CYS A 174 9.22 -2.19 -4.57
C CYS A 174 8.15 -2.47 -3.50
N ILE A 175 8.55 -3.21 -2.49
CA ILE A 175 7.82 -3.37 -1.24
C ILE A 175 8.65 -2.78 -0.10
N ASP A 176 8.01 -2.13 0.83
CA ASP A 176 8.66 -1.65 2.05
C ASP A 176 9.15 -2.85 2.89
N GLY A 177 10.40 -2.78 3.37
CA GLY A 177 11.00 -3.86 4.17
C GLY A 177 10.22 -4.20 5.44
N SER A 178 9.52 -3.24 6.05
CA SER A 178 8.66 -3.49 7.22
C SER A 178 7.36 -4.25 6.87
N LEU A 179 6.98 -4.27 5.58
CA LEU A 179 5.77 -4.92 5.10
C LEU A 179 6.04 -6.26 4.41
N ILE A 180 7.30 -6.60 4.12
CA ILE A 180 7.67 -7.79 3.35
C ILE A 180 7.21 -9.09 4.03
N ALA A 181 7.22 -9.14 5.37
CA ALA A 181 6.74 -10.28 6.15
C ALA A 181 5.26 -10.61 5.87
N TRP A 182 4.44 -9.61 5.54
CA TRP A 182 3.02 -9.79 5.23
C TRP A 182 2.77 -10.42 3.87
N SER A 183 3.81 -10.54 3.04
CA SER A 183 3.72 -11.21 1.73
C SER A 183 3.46 -12.71 1.88
N GLY A 184 4.06 -13.36 2.86
CA GLY A 184 4.08 -14.81 3.02
C GLY A 184 4.98 -15.53 2.03
N TYR A 185 5.77 -14.80 1.24
CA TYR A 185 6.64 -15.37 0.19
C TYR A 185 8.12 -15.06 0.40
N ALA A 186 8.45 -14.19 1.35
CA ALA A 186 9.82 -13.73 1.54
C ALA A 186 10.46 -14.29 2.81
N ASP A 187 11.69 -14.78 2.70
CA ASP A 187 12.58 -15.03 3.85
C ASP A 187 13.15 -13.70 4.31
N ILE A 188 12.58 -13.13 5.37
CA ILE A 188 12.98 -11.81 5.88
C ILE A 188 14.38 -11.78 6.48
N ARG A 189 14.94 -12.95 6.84
CA ARG A 189 16.30 -13.04 7.39
C ARG A 189 17.35 -13.02 6.29
N LYS A 190 17.01 -13.57 5.13
CA LYS A 190 17.91 -13.64 3.97
C LYS A 190 17.67 -12.49 2.98
N ALA A 191 16.54 -11.76 3.14
CA ALA A 191 16.03 -10.79 2.16
C ALA A 191 15.88 -11.41 0.75
N GLU A 192 15.31 -12.62 0.69
CA GLU A 192 15.08 -13.41 -0.52
C GLU A 192 13.59 -13.72 -0.68
N TRP A 193 13.14 -13.94 -1.94
CA TRP A 193 11.78 -14.39 -2.29
C TRP A 193 11.73 -15.90 -2.42
#